data_de282792e6279f286f2cec34e5e7a59d
#
_entry.id   de282792e6279f286f2cec34e5e7a59d
#
_cell.length_a   1.000
_cell.length_b   1.000
_cell.length_c   1.000
_cell.angle_alpha   90.00
_cell.angle_beta   90.00
_cell.angle_gamma   90.00
#
_symmetry.space_group_name_H-M   'P 1'
#
loop_
_entity.id
_entity.type
_entity.pdbx_description
1 polymer ?
#
loop_
_entity_poly.entity_id
_entity_poly.type
_entity_poly.pdbx_seq_one_letter_code
_entity_poly.pdbx_strand_id
1 'polypeptide(L)'
;MLTKRVWSRLAALAGLVASGAASAATYDPGHWNMPVGVTEISRNVYDLHMLIFWVCVGIAVVVFGAMFYSVFAHRRSRHPKPADFHESTSIEIMWTIVPFAILILMAIPAAGTLIQMDDVRGAKLSIKVTGYQWKWHYEYLDEGVSLFSTLHADSNRARQLDSGIDPHSVPNYLLEVDNRLVVPTGIKIRFLITANDVIHAWWVPDLAVKKDAIPGYVNEMWAVIDEPGVYRGVCAELCGRDHGFMPVVVEVVPRAEFDAWLAARKTTE
;
A
#
# COMPACT_ATOMS: atom_id res chain seq x y z
N MET A 1 -11.53 45.31 20.94
CA MET A 1 -12.67 44.42 20.59
C MET A 1 -12.39 43.47 19.41
N LEU A 2 -11.41 43.71 18.55
CA LEU A 2 -11.08 42.81 17.39
C LEU A 2 -10.42 41.48 17.79
N THR A 3 -9.65 41.45 18.88
CA THR A 3 -8.89 40.24 19.27
C THR A 3 -9.77 39.06 19.71
N LYS A 4 -10.85 39.34 20.45
CA LYS A 4 -11.76 38.23 20.90
C LYS A 4 -12.52 37.55 19.76
N ARG A 5 -12.85 38.28 18.68
CA ARG A 5 -13.55 37.72 17.51
C ARG A 5 -12.64 36.84 16.63
N VAL A 6 -11.35 37.13 16.61
CA VAL A 6 -10.37 36.31 15.85
C VAL A 6 -10.13 34.98 16.56
N TRP A 7 -9.97 35.00 17.89
CA TRP A 7 -9.76 33.80 18.67
C TRP A 7 -11.00 32.88 18.69
N SER A 8 -12.22 33.46 18.71
CA SER A 8 -13.45 32.64 18.63
C SER A 8 -13.63 31.97 17.25
N ARG A 9 -13.15 32.61 16.15
CA ARG A 9 -13.19 32.01 14.82
C ARG A 9 -12.13 30.93 14.61
N LEU A 10 -10.95 31.08 15.19
CA LEU A 10 -9.90 30.05 15.19
C LEU A 10 -10.29 28.86 16.05
N ALA A 11 -10.94 29.09 17.20
CA ALA A 11 -11.48 28.01 18.03
C ALA A 11 -12.65 27.28 17.33
N ALA A 12 -13.49 27.97 16.57
CA ALA A 12 -14.56 27.35 15.76
C ALA A 12 -14.01 26.55 14.57
N LEU A 13 -12.93 27.00 13.94
CA LEU A 13 -12.23 26.21 12.90
C LEU A 13 -11.53 24.96 13.47
N ALA A 14 -10.89 25.10 14.64
CA ALA A 14 -10.30 23.95 15.33
C ALA A 14 -11.36 22.94 15.79
N GLY A 15 -12.55 23.42 16.21
CA GLY A 15 -13.69 22.56 16.55
C GLY A 15 -14.32 21.85 15.35
N LEU A 16 -14.29 22.45 14.15
CA LEU A 16 -14.76 21.84 12.90
C LEU A 16 -13.81 20.75 12.41
N VAL A 17 -12.51 20.89 12.63
CA VAL A 17 -11.52 19.85 12.31
C VAL A 17 -11.63 18.67 13.28
N ALA A 18 -11.95 18.93 14.56
CA ALA A 18 -12.13 17.88 15.57
C ALA A 18 -13.45 17.11 15.42
N SER A 19 -14.52 17.74 14.92
CA SER A 19 -15.80 17.06 14.71
C SER A 19 -15.85 16.20 13.44
N GLY A 20 -14.97 16.44 12.46
CA GLY A 20 -14.80 15.57 11.28
C GLY A 20 -14.19 14.21 11.61
N ALA A 21 -13.45 14.10 12.72
CA ALA A 21 -12.83 12.85 13.16
C ALA A 21 -13.81 11.87 13.84
N ALA A 22 -14.97 12.33 14.29
CA ALA A 22 -15.93 11.50 15.02
C ALA A 22 -16.90 10.70 14.13
N SER A 23 -17.01 11.03 12.83
CA SER A 23 -17.91 10.31 11.89
C SER A 23 -17.23 9.15 11.17
N ALA A 24 -15.94 8.92 11.38
CA ALA A 24 -15.17 7.86 10.71
C ALA A 24 -15.17 6.52 11.47
N ALA A 25 -16.03 6.34 12.47
CA ALA A 25 -16.03 5.19 13.38
C ALA A 25 -16.49 3.85 12.77
N THR A 26 -16.86 3.82 11.49
CA THR A 26 -17.16 2.58 10.74
C THR A 26 -16.16 2.27 9.64
N TYR A 27 -15.12 3.10 9.50
CA TYR A 27 -14.09 2.93 8.49
C TYR A 27 -12.83 2.38 9.17
N ASP A 28 -12.25 1.32 8.62
CA ASP A 28 -10.99 0.78 9.11
C ASP A 28 -9.94 1.91 9.12
N PRO A 29 -9.36 2.27 10.28
CA PRO A 29 -8.37 3.34 10.38
C PRO A 29 -7.15 3.13 9.48
N GLY A 30 -6.89 1.92 9.00
CA GLY A 30 -5.87 1.60 7.99
C GLY A 30 -6.09 2.25 6.63
N HIS A 31 -7.29 2.74 6.32
CA HIS A 31 -7.60 3.34 5.01
C HIS A 31 -7.03 4.76 4.81
N TRP A 32 -6.72 5.48 5.89
CA TRP A 32 -6.14 6.83 5.81
C TRP A 32 -4.62 6.84 5.84
N ASN A 33 -4.03 5.76 6.25
CA ASN A 33 -2.59 5.58 6.30
C ASN A 33 -2.23 4.21 5.72
N MET A 34 -0.96 3.98 5.45
CA MET A 34 -0.45 2.66 5.09
C MET A 34 -0.79 1.66 6.21
N PRO A 35 -1.29 0.44 5.91
CA PRO A 35 -1.45 -0.60 6.92
C PRO A 35 -0.10 -0.99 7.50
N VAL A 36 -0.06 -1.31 8.79
CA VAL A 36 1.16 -1.84 9.43
C VAL A 36 1.54 -3.19 8.83
N GLY A 37 0.52 -3.98 8.45
CA GLY A 37 0.67 -5.30 7.87
C GLY A 37 1.10 -6.36 8.86
N VAL A 38 1.31 -7.57 8.35
CA VAL A 38 1.49 -8.81 9.14
C VAL A 38 2.83 -9.51 8.86
N THR A 39 3.75 -8.85 8.16
CA THR A 39 5.09 -9.36 7.87
C THR A 39 6.15 -8.44 8.52
N GLU A 40 7.36 -8.95 8.71
CA GLU A 40 8.48 -8.10 9.15
C GLU A 40 8.73 -6.97 8.15
N ILE A 41 8.69 -7.28 6.85
CA ILE A 41 8.87 -6.28 5.78
C ILE A 41 7.78 -5.21 5.85
N SER A 42 6.52 -5.59 6.04
CA SER A 42 5.42 -4.61 6.10
C SER A 42 5.59 -3.65 7.28
N ARG A 43 6.04 -4.13 8.43
CA ARG A 43 6.35 -3.28 9.59
C ARG A 43 7.52 -2.34 9.32
N ASN A 44 8.61 -2.84 8.71
CA ASN A 44 9.76 -2.00 8.34
C ASN A 44 9.39 -0.93 7.31
N VAL A 45 8.55 -1.26 6.33
CA VAL A 45 8.05 -0.31 5.32
C VAL A 45 7.14 0.73 5.97
N TYR A 46 6.28 0.32 6.91
CA TYR A 46 5.44 1.24 7.68
C TYR A 46 6.27 2.22 8.52
N ASP A 47 7.28 1.74 9.24
CA ASP A 47 8.15 2.58 10.07
C ASP A 47 8.93 3.57 9.21
N LEU A 48 9.43 3.14 8.04
CA LEU A 48 10.08 4.00 7.06
C LEU A 48 9.11 5.07 6.51
N HIS A 49 7.88 4.68 6.17
CA HIS A 49 6.83 5.60 5.74
C HIS A 49 6.55 6.65 6.80
N MET A 50 6.39 6.26 8.07
CA MET A 50 6.12 7.18 9.17
C MET A 50 7.29 8.11 9.46
N LEU A 51 8.54 7.62 9.35
CA LEU A 51 9.72 8.47 9.44
C LEU A 51 9.69 9.57 8.37
N ILE A 52 9.48 9.20 7.11
CA ILE A 52 9.41 10.14 5.98
C ILE A 52 8.24 11.12 6.16
N PHE A 53 7.08 10.61 6.58
CA PHE A 53 5.90 11.44 6.84
C PHE A 53 6.19 12.55 7.86
N TRP A 54 6.81 12.22 9.00
CA TRP A 54 7.12 13.22 10.03
C TRP A 54 8.20 14.20 9.61
N VAL A 55 9.17 13.78 8.80
CA VAL A 55 10.13 14.69 8.16
C VAL A 55 9.40 15.67 7.25
N CYS A 56 8.47 15.18 6.42
CA CYS A 56 7.65 16.05 5.54
C CYS A 56 6.78 17.02 6.34
N VAL A 57 6.18 16.59 7.44
CA VAL A 57 5.41 17.46 8.35
C VAL A 57 6.31 18.54 8.93
N GLY A 58 7.51 18.20 9.38
CA GLY A 58 8.48 19.19 9.89
C GLY A 58 8.85 20.24 8.83
N ILE A 59 9.14 19.80 7.62
CA ILE A 59 9.42 20.70 6.47
C ILE A 59 8.19 21.58 6.19
N ALA A 60 7.00 21.01 6.14
CA ALA A 60 5.75 21.73 5.88
C ALA A 60 5.51 22.84 6.94
N VAL A 61 5.71 22.52 8.23
CA VAL A 61 5.57 23.50 9.33
C VAL A 61 6.54 24.66 9.15
N VAL A 62 7.80 24.41 8.82
CA VAL A 62 8.82 25.45 8.63
C VAL A 62 8.48 26.31 7.40
N VAL A 63 8.23 25.69 6.26
CA VAL A 63 8.00 26.38 4.98
C VAL A 63 6.71 27.18 5.01
N PHE A 64 5.58 26.53 5.36
CA PHE A 64 4.30 27.23 5.46
C PHE A 64 4.27 28.26 6.60
N GLY A 65 4.95 27.98 7.71
CA GLY A 65 5.13 28.95 8.80
C GLY A 65 5.84 30.23 8.33
N ALA A 66 6.96 30.08 7.62
CA ALA A 66 7.68 31.22 7.03
C ALA A 66 6.83 31.96 5.98
N MET A 67 6.13 31.21 5.13
CA MET A 67 5.23 31.77 4.12
C MET A 67 4.10 32.57 4.75
N PHE A 68 3.37 32.02 5.70
CA PHE A 68 2.27 32.72 6.38
C PHE A 68 2.79 33.92 7.19
N TYR A 69 3.93 33.76 7.88
CA TYR A 69 4.57 34.88 8.53
C TYR A 69 4.84 36.01 7.54
N SER A 70 5.43 35.71 6.38
CA SER A 70 5.72 36.72 5.35
C SER A 70 4.45 37.39 4.83
N VAL A 71 3.39 36.66 4.55
CA VAL A 71 2.10 37.20 4.07
C VAL A 71 1.50 38.18 5.08
N PHE A 72 1.55 37.86 6.37
CA PHE A 72 0.95 38.71 7.42
C PHE A 72 1.86 39.85 7.90
N ALA A 73 3.16 39.55 8.09
CA ALA A 73 4.12 40.53 8.61
C ALA A 73 4.54 41.57 7.54
N HIS A 74 4.79 41.09 6.31
CA HIS A 74 5.32 41.94 5.23
C HIS A 74 4.26 42.40 4.21
N ARG A 75 2.99 42.41 4.60
CA ARG A 75 1.91 42.93 3.74
C ARG A 75 2.13 44.41 3.41
N ARG A 76 1.72 44.84 2.21
CA ARG A 76 1.89 46.19 1.66
C ARG A 76 1.41 47.29 2.61
N SER A 77 0.36 47.05 3.42
CA SER A 77 -0.14 48.02 4.41
C SER A 77 0.81 48.29 5.58
N ARG A 78 1.74 47.37 5.87
CA ARG A 78 2.77 47.52 6.90
C ARG A 78 4.14 47.92 6.33
N HIS A 79 4.45 47.44 5.13
CA HIS A 79 5.69 47.66 4.42
C HIS A 79 5.39 48.21 3.01
N PRO A 80 5.15 49.54 2.86
CA PRO A 80 4.80 50.16 1.57
C PRO A 80 5.93 50.10 0.55
N LYS A 81 7.18 50.07 1.02
CA LYS A 81 8.37 49.93 0.16
C LYS A 81 8.91 48.50 0.29
N PRO A 82 9.17 47.81 -0.83
CA PRO A 82 9.84 46.53 -0.80
C PRO A 82 11.28 46.64 -0.31
N ALA A 83 11.88 45.52 0.12
CA ALA A 83 13.30 45.45 0.42
C ALA A 83 14.13 45.41 -0.88
N ASP A 84 15.33 45.96 -0.83
CA ASP A 84 16.20 46.13 -2.01
C ASP A 84 17.20 44.99 -2.22
N PHE A 85 17.11 43.90 -1.43
CA PHE A 85 17.97 42.73 -1.62
C PHE A 85 17.43 41.83 -2.72
N HIS A 86 18.32 41.24 -3.53
CA HIS A 86 17.98 40.37 -4.64
C HIS A 86 18.50 38.94 -4.45
N GLU A 87 19.52 38.74 -3.63
CA GLU A 87 20.18 37.45 -3.40
C GLU A 87 20.75 37.34 -1.98
N SER A 88 21.01 36.14 -1.54
CA SER A 88 21.71 35.83 -0.30
C SER A 88 22.40 34.49 -0.39
N THR A 89 23.68 34.48 -0.72
CA THR A 89 24.49 33.26 -0.89
C THR A 89 24.41 32.31 0.33
N SER A 90 24.36 32.86 1.55
CA SER A 90 24.25 32.06 2.76
C SER A 90 22.93 31.29 2.84
N ILE A 91 21.81 31.93 2.46
CA ILE A 91 20.49 31.28 2.44
C ILE A 91 20.43 30.25 1.31
N GLU A 92 21.01 30.56 0.14
CA GLU A 92 21.06 29.65 -1.01
C GLU A 92 21.85 28.38 -0.68
N ILE A 93 22.99 28.51 -0.03
CA ILE A 93 23.76 27.37 0.46
C ILE A 93 22.93 26.56 1.47
N MET A 94 22.29 27.23 2.42
CA MET A 94 21.49 26.57 3.46
C MET A 94 20.34 25.75 2.87
N TRP A 95 19.53 26.35 1.96
CA TRP A 95 18.39 25.62 1.38
C TRP A 95 18.79 24.57 0.35
N THR A 96 20.05 24.53 -0.07
CA THR A 96 20.61 23.44 -0.88
C THR A 96 21.14 22.32 0.00
N ILE A 97 21.96 22.63 1.01
CA ILE A 97 22.63 21.62 1.83
C ILE A 97 21.66 20.92 2.78
N VAL A 98 20.70 21.61 3.39
CA VAL A 98 19.77 21.02 4.34
C VAL A 98 18.86 19.95 3.69
N PRO A 99 18.16 20.20 2.57
CA PRO A 99 17.40 19.16 1.89
C PRO A 99 18.26 18.00 1.41
N PHE A 100 19.46 18.27 0.90
CA PHE A 100 20.39 17.22 0.46
C PHE A 100 20.80 16.29 1.62
N ALA A 101 21.11 16.86 2.79
CA ALA A 101 21.42 16.08 3.98
C ALA A 101 20.21 15.23 4.44
N ILE A 102 18.99 15.79 4.41
CA ILE A 102 17.76 15.08 4.73
C ILE A 102 17.57 13.87 3.80
N LEU A 103 17.76 14.06 2.48
CA LEU A 103 17.63 12.97 1.50
C LEU A 103 18.64 11.85 1.75
N ILE A 104 19.90 12.16 2.07
CA ILE A 104 20.92 11.15 2.42
C ILE A 104 20.51 10.38 3.66
N LEU A 105 20.04 11.06 4.71
CA LEU A 105 19.62 10.42 5.95
C LEU A 105 18.42 9.48 5.75
N MET A 106 17.50 9.82 4.85
CA MET A 106 16.38 8.94 4.50
C MET A 106 16.78 7.77 3.59
N ALA A 107 17.76 7.98 2.70
CA ALA A 107 18.21 6.96 1.77
C ALA A 107 18.85 5.75 2.46
N ILE A 108 19.54 5.95 3.58
CA ILE A 108 20.23 4.87 4.31
C ILE A 108 19.26 3.77 4.78
N PRO A 109 18.22 4.06 5.59
CA PRO A 109 17.25 3.05 6.01
C PRO A 109 16.42 2.51 4.83
N ALA A 110 16.09 3.34 3.84
CA ALA A 110 15.36 2.92 2.66
C ALA A 110 16.15 1.87 1.85
N ALA A 111 17.44 2.08 1.63
CA ALA A 111 18.30 1.10 0.96
C ALA A 111 18.41 -0.21 1.74
N GLY A 112 18.51 -0.15 3.06
CA GLY A 112 18.52 -1.34 3.92
C GLY A 112 17.25 -2.18 3.76
N THR A 113 16.08 -1.57 3.80
CA THR A 113 14.79 -2.24 3.59
C THR A 113 14.68 -2.83 2.17
N LEU A 114 15.11 -2.10 1.15
CA LEU A 114 15.09 -2.59 -0.22
C LEU A 114 15.97 -3.84 -0.41
N ILE A 115 17.18 -3.84 0.14
CA ILE A 115 18.09 -5.00 0.11
C ILE A 115 17.46 -6.21 0.81
N GLN A 116 16.77 -5.98 1.94
CA GLN A 116 16.04 -7.05 2.65
C GLN A 116 14.90 -7.62 1.79
N MET A 117 14.14 -6.77 1.10
CA MET A 117 13.05 -7.19 0.23
C MET A 117 13.50 -8.04 -0.96
N ASP A 118 14.71 -7.82 -1.47
CA ASP A 118 15.25 -8.57 -2.61
C ASP A 118 15.92 -9.91 -2.20
N ASP A 119 16.11 -10.18 -0.92
CA ASP A 119 16.75 -11.40 -0.46
C ASP A 119 15.79 -12.60 -0.41
N VAL A 120 15.63 -13.31 -1.51
CA VAL A 120 14.77 -14.50 -1.64
C VAL A 120 15.41 -15.80 -1.11
N ARG A 121 16.65 -15.75 -0.61
CA ARG A 121 17.39 -16.94 -0.15
C ARG A 121 16.72 -17.60 1.06
N GLY A 122 16.83 -18.93 1.12
CA GLY A 122 16.30 -19.73 2.23
C GLY A 122 14.80 -19.93 2.23
N ALA A 123 14.11 -19.63 1.14
CA ALA A 123 12.69 -19.95 0.97
C ALA A 123 12.44 -21.47 1.13
N LYS A 124 11.33 -21.81 1.77
CA LYS A 124 10.90 -23.19 2.05
C LYS A 124 9.72 -23.65 1.18
N LEU A 125 9.08 -22.73 0.49
CA LEU A 125 8.00 -22.95 -0.44
C LEU A 125 8.17 -22.00 -1.62
N SER A 126 8.03 -22.51 -2.85
CA SER A 126 8.09 -21.68 -4.05
C SER A 126 6.74 -21.76 -4.79
N ILE A 127 6.14 -20.60 -5.04
CA ILE A 127 4.86 -20.49 -5.73
C ILE A 127 5.06 -19.61 -6.96
N LYS A 128 4.73 -20.15 -8.14
CA LYS A 128 4.69 -19.35 -9.35
C LYS A 128 3.31 -18.72 -9.48
N VAL A 129 3.30 -17.41 -9.74
CA VAL A 129 2.10 -16.60 -9.95
C VAL A 129 2.11 -16.11 -11.38
N THR A 130 1.13 -16.51 -12.16
CA THR A 130 1.00 -16.09 -13.56
C THR A 130 -0.26 -15.27 -13.76
N GLY A 131 -0.12 -14.03 -14.21
CA GLY A 131 -1.24 -13.16 -14.57
C GLY A 131 -1.83 -13.51 -15.94
N TYR A 132 -3.13 -13.46 -16.03
CA TYR A 132 -3.93 -13.60 -17.26
C TYR A 132 -5.00 -12.52 -17.30
N GLN A 133 -5.51 -12.21 -18.45
CA GLN A 133 -6.70 -11.35 -18.64
C GLN A 133 -7.98 -12.17 -18.44
N TRP A 134 -8.69 -12.17 -17.31
CA TRP A 134 -8.41 -11.43 -16.04
C TRP A 134 -8.58 -12.41 -14.90
N LYS A 135 -7.50 -13.08 -14.54
CA LYS A 135 -7.42 -14.09 -13.48
C LYS A 135 -5.97 -14.33 -13.08
N TRP A 136 -5.77 -14.98 -11.97
CA TRP A 136 -4.45 -15.44 -11.54
C TRP A 136 -4.37 -16.97 -11.66
N HIS A 137 -3.15 -17.47 -11.97
CA HIS A 137 -2.81 -18.88 -11.89
C HIS A 137 -1.69 -19.04 -10.87
N TYR A 138 -1.88 -19.96 -9.93
CA TYR A 138 -0.94 -20.29 -8.87
C TYR A 138 -0.44 -21.72 -9.07
N GLU A 139 0.89 -21.90 -9.07
CA GLU A 139 1.55 -23.20 -9.19
C GLU A 139 2.48 -23.38 -7.98
N TYR A 140 2.24 -24.39 -7.15
CA TYR A 140 3.09 -24.79 -6.03
C TYR A 140 4.17 -25.72 -6.59
N LEU A 141 5.33 -25.17 -6.93
CA LEU A 141 6.33 -25.80 -7.79
C LEU A 141 6.87 -27.11 -7.23
N ASP A 142 7.08 -27.19 -5.91
CA ASP A 142 7.64 -28.36 -5.25
C ASP A 142 6.56 -29.41 -4.90
N GLU A 143 5.29 -29.05 -5.05
CA GLU A 143 4.16 -29.86 -4.60
C GLU A 143 3.30 -30.42 -5.73
N GLY A 144 3.48 -29.92 -6.95
CA GLY A 144 2.74 -30.34 -8.14
C GLY A 144 1.27 -29.94 -8.15
N VAL A 145 0.86 -29.00 -7.30
CA VAL A 145 -0.53 -28.50 -7.24
C VAL A 145 -0.63 -27.16 -7.94
N SER A 146 -1.66 -27.00 -8.76
CA SER A 146 -1.96 -25.74 -9.42
C SER A 146 -3.43 -25.37 -9.37
N LEU A 147 -3.75 -24.08 -9.44
CA LEU A 147 -5.14 -23.61 -9.46
C LEU A 147 -5.28 -22.26 -10.17
N PHE A 148 -6.42 -22.04 -10.80
CA PHE A 148 -6.85 -20.72 -11.22
C PHE A 148 -7.67 -20.05 -10.12
N SER A 149 -7.51 -18.73 -10.02
CA SER A 149 -8.22 -17.88 -9.09
C SER A 149 -8.91 -16.77 -9.88
N THR A 150 -10.22 -16.72 -9.82
CA THR A 150 -11.07 -15.76 -10.54
C THR A 150 -11.96 -15.00 -9.58
N LEU A 151 -12.51 -13.85 -10.04
CA LEU A 151 -13.47 -13.08 -9.25
C LEU A 151 -14.65 -13.99 -8.84
N HIS A 152 -15.01 -13.95 -7.54
CA HIS A 152 -16.14 -14.73 -7.02
C HIS A 152 -17.45 -14.46 -7.77
N ALA A 153 -18.22 -15.51 -7.99
CA ALA A 153 -19.44 -15.48 -8.81
C ALA A 153 -20.45 -14.42 -8.37
N ASP A 154 -20.60 -14.18 -7.06
CA ASP A 154 -21.54 -13.19 -6.53
C ASP A 154 -21.13 -11.76 -6.91
N SER A 155 -19.84 -11.42 -6.75
CA SER A 155 -19.31 -10.15 -7.22
C SER A 155 -19.43 -10.00 -8.72
N ASN A 156 -19.16 -11.08 -9.47
CA ASN A 156 -19.25 -11.06 -10.93
C ASN A 156 -20.68 -10.89 -11.42
N ARG A 157 -21.69 -11.40 -10.70
CA ARG A 157 -23.11 -11.13 -11.00
C ARG A 157 -23.51 -9.69 -10.65
N ALA A 158 -23.14 -9.23 -9.44
CA ALA A 158 -23.53 -7.92 -8.96
C ALA A 158 -22.94 -6.76 -9.78
N ARG A 159 -21.75 -6.94 -10.37
CA ARG A 159 -21.10 -5.92 -11.21
C ARG A 159 -21.72 -5.75 -12.61
N GLN A 160 -22.59 -6.66 -13.03
CA GLN A 160 -23.22 -6.55 -14.34
C GLN A 160 -24.23 -5.39 -14.37
N LEU A 161 -24.25 -4.65 -15.48
CA LEU A 161 -25.27 -3.61 -15.68
C LEU A 161 -26.66 -4.23 -15.59
N ASP A 162 -27.55 -3.54 -14.91
CA ASP A 162 -28.95 -3.94 -14.71
C ASP A 162 -29.14 -5.30 -13.97
N SER A 163 -28.14 -5.72 -13.20
CA SER A 163 -28.23 -6.96 -12.40
C SER A 163 -29.34 -6.91 -11.34
N GLY A 164 -29.74 -5.73 -10.90
CA GLY A 164 -30.66 -5.53 -9.78
C GLY A 164 -30.09 -5.93 -8.40
N ILE A 165 -28.82 -6.34 -8.33
CA ILE A 165 -28.16 -6.70 -7.08
C ILE A 165 -27.43 -5.50 -6.53
N ASP A 166 -27.72 -5.11 -5.28
CA ASP A 166 -26.98 -4.06 -4.59
C ASP A 166 -25.55 -4.57 -4.28
N PRO A 167 -24.49 -3.94 -4.81
CA PRO A 167 -23.12 -4.30 -4.50
C PRO A 167 -22.77 -4.31 -3.00
N HIS A 168 -23.44 -3.45 -2.21
CA HIS A 168 -23.23 -3.41 -0.75
C HIS A 168 -23.78 -4.64 -0.02
N SER A 169 -24.68 -5.42 -0.67
CA SER A 169 -25.17 -6.66 -0.12
C SER A 169 -24.22 -7.85 -0.32
N VAL A 170 -23.20 -7.71 -1.16
CA VAL A 170 -22.21 -8.77 -1.47
C VAL A 170 -21.02 -8.65 -0.52
N PRO A 171 -20.77 -9.66 0.32
CA PRO A 171 -19.60 -9.65 1.21
C PRO A 171 -18.29 -9.56 0.41
N ASN A 172 -17.38 -8.68 0.83
CA ASN A 172 -16.10 -8.42 0.14
C ASN A 172 -16.26 -8.18 -1.37
N TYR A 173 -17.25 -7.38 -1.75
CA TYR A 173 -17.53 -7.07 -3.15
C TYR A 173 -16.26 -6.68 -3.91
N LEU A 174 -15.98 -7.36 -5.04
CA LEU A 174 -14.79 -7.28 -5.88
C LEU A 174 -13.46 -7.68 -5.20
N LEU A 175 -13.49 -8.15 -3.97
CA LEU A 175 -12.30 -8.53 -3.19
C LEU A 175 -12.33 -10.00 -2.73
N GLU A 176 -13.21 -10.83 -3.32
CA GLU A 176 -13.28 -12.27 -3.05
C GLU A 176 -13.12 -13.07 -4.36
N VAL A 177 -12.55 -14.28 -4.24
CA VAL A 177 -12.25 -15.18 -5.35
C VAL A 177 -12.91 -16.55 -5.15
N ASP A 178 -13.02 -17.32 -6.23
CA ASP A 178 -13.49 -18.72 -6.21
C ASP A 178 -12.46 -19.65 -5.54
N ASN A 179 -11.16 -19.46 -5.80
CA ASN A 179 -10.08 -20.25 -5.22
C ASN A 179 -9.02 -19.31 -4.63
N ARG A 180 -8.83 -19.36 -3.32
CA ARG A 180 -7.83 -18.59 -2.61
C ARG A 180 -6.45 -19.20 -2.76
N LEU A 181 -5.41 -18.36 -2.77
CA LEU A 181 -4.04 -18.81 -2.61
C LEU A 181 -3.82 -19.18 -1.14
N VAL A 182 -3.68 -20.46 -0.83
CA VAL A 182 -3.48 -20.96 0.54
C VAL A 182 -2.00 -21.10 0.83
N VAL A 183 -1.53 -20.53 1.94
CA VAL A 183 -0.11 -20.57 2.34
C VAL A 183 0.04 -20.81 3.84
N PRO A 184 1.14 -21.46 4.29
CA PRO A 184 1.35 -21.71 5.71
C PRO A 184 1.98 -20.50 6.42
N THR A 185 1.70 -20.35 7.73
CA THR A 185 2.36 -19.35 8.60
C THR A 185 3.82 -19.67 8.86
N GLY A 186 4.61 -18.64 9.18
CA GLY A 186 5.93 -18.74 9.81
C GLY A 186 7.05 -19.28 8.94
N ILE A 187 6.83 -19.51 7.64
CA ILE A 187 7.90 -19.92 6.72
C ILE A 187 8.12 -18.89 5.64
N LYS A 188 9.34 -18.82 5.12
CA LYS A 188 9.68 -17.97 3.98
C LYS A 188 9.14 -18.58 2.68
N ILE A 189 8.24 -17.86 2.03
CA ILE A 189 7.61 -18.21 0.77
C ILE A 189 8.23 -17.34 -0.31
N ARG A 190 8.69 -17.95 -1.39
CA ARG A 190 9.18 -17.27 -2.59
C ARG A 190 8.07 -17.25 -3.63
N PHE A 191 7.77 -16.08 -4.16
CA PHE A 191 6.83 -15.90 -5.27
C PHE A 191 7.60 -15.59 -6.55
N LEU A 192 7.36 -16.36 -7.59
CA LEU A 192 7.88 -16.19 -8.94
C LEU A 192 6.76 -15.59 -9.79
N ILE A 193 6.88 -14.32 -10.15
CA ILE A 193 5.79 -13.52 -10.72
C ILE A 193 6.03 -13.31 -12.21
N THR A 194 5.08 -13.70 -13.04
CA THR A 194 5.10 -13.52 -14.50
C THR A 194 3.68 -13.34 -15.04
N ALA A 195 3.55 -13.09 -16.34
CA ALA A 195 2.25 -13.05 -17.03
C ALA A 195 2.30 -13.83 -18.35
N ASN A 196 1.14 -14.26 -18.82
CA ASN A 196 0.97 -15.00 -20.06
C ASN A 196 0.64 -14.09 -21.27
N ASP A 197 0.06 -12.91 -21.01
CA ASP A 197 -0.52 -12.06 -22.06
C ASP A 197 -0.03 -10.61 -22.01
N VAL A 198 -0.49 -9.82 -21.04
CA VAL A 198 -0.11 -8.41 -20.85
C VAL A 198 0.56 -8.22 -19.49
N ILE A 199 1.04 -7.02 -19.19
CA ILE A 199 1.58 -6.71 -17.87
C ILE A 199 0.43 -6.62 -16.87
N HIS A 200 0.60 -7.29 -15.71
CA HIS A 200 -0.21 -7.20 -14.51
C HIS A 200 0.70 -6.85 -13.33
N ALA A 201 0.17 -6.55 -12.15
CA ALA A 201 0.95 -6.50 -10.92
C ALA A 201 0.23 -7.20 -9.78
N TRP A 202 0.90 -8.14 -9.13
CA TRP A 202 0.37 -8.85 -7.97
C TRP A 202 0.65 -8.06 -6.71
N TRP A 203 -0.40 -7.58 -6.05
CA TRP A 203 -0.29 -6.70 -4.89
C TRP A 203 -1.21 -7.15 -3.75
N VAL A 204 -0.61 -7.31 -2.55
CA VAL A 204 -1.32 -7.55 -1.29
C VAL A 204 -0.74 -6.58 -0.24
N PRO A 205 -1.45 -5.48 0.06
CA PRO A 205 -0.95 -4.41 0.93
C PRO A 205 -0.47 -4.89 2.31
N ASP A 206 -1.25 -5.73 2.99
CA ASP A 206 -0.94 -6.21 4.33
C ASP A 206 0.35 -7.04 4.42
N LEU A 207 0.78 -7.61 3.30
CA LEU A 207 2.02 -8.38 3.19
C LEU A 207 3.21 -7.51 2.77
N ALA A 208 2.98 -6.25 2.40
CA ALA A 208 3.93 -5.33 1.75
C ALA A 208 4.57 -5.91 0.48
N VAL A 209 3.81 -6.71 -0.26
CA VAL A 209 4.27 -7.30 -1.52
C VAL A 209 3.54 -6.66 -2.70
N LYS A 210 4.31 -6.11 -3.62
CA LYS A 210 3.84 -5.64 -4.93
C LYS A 210 4.93 -5.92 -5.97
N LYS A 211 4.59 -6.63 -7.01
CA LYS A 211 5.54 -6.96 -8.08
C LYS A 211 4.82 -7.11 -9.41
N ASP A 212 5.41 -6.52 -10.46
CA ASP A 212 4.87 -6.62 -11.81
C ASP A 212 5.02 -8.05 -12.36
N ALA A 213 3.95 -8.52 -12.98
CA ALA A 213 3.87 -9.76 -13.72
C ALA A 213 4.03 -9.43 -15.21
N ILE A 214 5.24 -9.65 -15.76
CA ILE A 214 5.63 -9.22 -17.10
C ILE A 214 5.74 -10.44 -18.01
N PRO A 215 5.10 -10.45 -19.20
CA PRO A 215 5.24 -11.54 -20.17
C PRO A 215 6.70 -11.75 -20.58
N GLY A 216 7.15 -13.00 -20.53
CA GLY A 216 8.53 -13.37 -20.91
C GLY A 216 9.59 -13.04 -19.86
N TYR A 217 9.22 -12.48 -18.73
CA TYR A 217 10.11 -12.18 -17.61
C TYR A 217 9.57 -12.75 -16.29
N VAL A 218 10.45 -13.22 -15.42
CA VAL A 218 10.07 -13.72 -14.08
C VAL A 218 10.68 -12.84 -13.03
N ASN A 219 9.83 -12.08 -12.35
CA ASN A 219 10.16 -11.33 -11.16
C ASN A 219 10.10 -12.22 -9.92
N GLU A 220 10.85 -11.85 -8.89
CA GLU A 220 10.86 -12.57 -7.61
C GLU A 220 10.55 -11.63 -6.46
N MET A 221 9.88 -12.17 -5.47
CA MET A 221 9.70 -11.56 -4.15
C MET A 221 9.45 -12.65 -3.11
N TRP A 222 9.43 -12.27 -1.84
CA TRP A 222 9.17 -13.21 -0.76
C TRP A 222 8.34 -12.57 0.37
N ALA A 223 7.73 -13.43 1.18
CA ALA A 223 7.10 -13.04 2.43
C ALA A 223 7.28 -14.14 3.48
N VAL A 224 7.34 -13.74 4.75
CA VAL A 224 7.07 -14.57 5.92
C VAL A 224 5.86 -13.96 6.59
N ILE A 225 4.78 -14.75 6.73
CA ILE A 225 3.51 -14.27 7.28
C ILE A 225 3.31 -14.97 8.62
N ASP A 226 3.32 -14.19 9.69
CA ASP A 226 3.31 -14.72 11.05
C ASP A 226 1.88 -14.99 11.56
N GLU A 227 0.89 -14.28 11.05
CA GLU A 227 -0.48 -14.32 11.54
C GLU A 227 -1.40 -15.06 10.57
N PRO A 228 -2.16 -16.10 11.03
CA PRO A 228 -3.21 -16.72 10.23
C PRO A 228 -4.29 -15.71 9.90
N GLY A 229 -4.85 -15.78 8.69
CA GLY A 229 -5.90 -14.85 8.27
C GLY A 229 -6.15 -14.84 6.78
N VAL A 230 -7.04 -13.98 6.33
CA VAL A 230 -7.38 -13.78 4.92
C VAL A 230 -6.98 -12.37 4.51
N TYR A 231 -5.95 -12.27 3.68
CA TYR A 231 -5.37 -11.02 3.20
C TYR A 231 -5.76 -10.76 1.76
N ARG A 232 -6.22 -9.55 1.50
CA ARG A 232 -6.80 -9.17 0.21
C ARG A 232 -5.93 -8.19 -0.54
N GLY A 233 -5.91 -8.36 -1.84
CA GLY A 233 -5.19 -7.52 -2.76
C GLY A 233 -5.88 -7.42 -4.11
N VAL A 234 -5.23 -6.75 -5.04
CA VAL A 234 -5.76 -6.48 -6.37
C VAL A 234 -4.64 -6.53 -7.41
N CYS A 235 -5.03 -6.63 -8.68
CA CYS A 235 -4.11 -6.28 -9.77
C CYS A 235 -3.79 -4.78 -9.70
N ALA A 236 -2.51 -4.41 -9.71
CA ALA A 236 -2.05 -3.04 -9.51
C ALA A 236 -1.37 -2.45 -10.77
N GLU A 237 -1.46 -3.13 -11.93
CA GLU A 237 -1.01 -2.62 -13.23
C GLU A 237 -2.16 -2.73 -14.24
N LEU A 238 -2.44 -1.64 -14.97
CA LEU A 238 -3.55 -1.57 -15.91
C LEU A 238 -3.40 -2.61 -17.01
N CYS A 239 -4.25 -3.65 -16.97
CA CYS A 239 -4.18 -4.82 -17.84
C CYS A 239 -5.37 -4.97 -18.78
N GLY A 240 -6.19 -3.95 -18.96
CA GLY A 240 -7.32 -3.93 -19.89
C GLY A 240 -8.69 -3.77 -19.22
N ARG A 241 -9.74 -4.21 -19.92
CA ARG A 241 -11.14 -3.94 -19.57
C ARG A 241 -11.55 -4.36 -18.14
N ASP A 242 -11.17 -5.56 -17.75
CA ASP A 242 -11.55 -6.13 -16.46
C ASP A 242 -10.40 -6.05 -15.41
N HIS A 243 -9.51 -5.07 -15.55
CA HIS A 243 -8.40 -4.83 -14.61
C HIS A 243 -8.86 -4.77 -13.14
N GLY A 244 -9.95 -4.08 -12.83
CA GLY A 244 -10.50 -3.98 -11.47
C GLY A 244 -11.25 -5.23 -11.00
N PHE A 245 -11.33 -6.31 -11.79
CA PHE A 245 -12.14 -7.48 -11.53
C PHE A 245 -11.31 -8.78 -11.45
N MET A 246 -10.02 -8.66 -11.12
CA MET A 246 -9.10 -9.77 -10.84
C MET A 246 -8.40 -9.58 -9.48
N PRO A 247 -9.15 -9.75 -8.39
CA PRO A 247 -8.59 -9.60 -7.05
C PRO A 247 -7.58 -10.71 -6.71
N VAL A 248 -6.83 -10.47 -5.63
CA VAL A 248 -5.94 -11.44 -5.00
C VAL A 248 -6.46 -11.73 -3.60
N VAL A 249 -6.58 -13.00 -3.24
CA VAL A 249 -6.92 -13.41 -1.88
C VAL A 249 -5.93 -14.47 -1.41
N VAL A 250 -5.18 -14.14 -0.36
CA VAL A 250 -4.23 -15.03 0.29
C VAL A 250 -4.83 -15.51 1.61
N GLU A 251 -5.03 -16.79 1.74
CA GLU A 251 -5.47 -17.44 2.97
C GLU A 251 -4.28 -18.08 3.68
N VAL A 252 -3.93 -17.52 4.82
CA VAL A 252 -2.78 -17.94 5.62
C VAL A 252 -3.27 -18.85 6.74
N VAL A 253 -2.78 -20.06 6.77
CA VAL A 253 -3.23 -21.10 7.72
C VAL A 253 -2.06 -21.68 8.50
N PRO A 254 -2.29 -22.30 9.66
CA PRO A 254 -1.29 -23.09 10.35
C PRO A 254 -0.71 -24.21 9.46
N ARG A 255 0.54 -24.58 9.68
CA ARG A 255 1.25 -25.58 8.85
C ARG A 255 0.47 -26.88 8.67
N ALA A 256 -0.14 -27.40 9.72
CA ALA A 256 -0.91 -28.66 9.66
C ALA A 256 -2.15 -28.57 8.75
N GLU A 257 -2.83 -27.40 8.75
CA GLU A 257 -3.97 -27.15 7.89
C GLU A 257 -3.54 -27.00 6.43
N PHE A 258 -2.41 -26.33 6.18
CA PHE A 258 -1.82 -26.26 4.85
C PHE A 258 -1.48 -27.64 4.29
N ASP A 259 -0.83 -28.50 5.09
CA ASP A 259 -0.47 -29.85 4.67
C ASP A 259 -1.71 -30.69 4.36
N ALA A 260 -2.78 -30.56 5.15
CA ALA A 260 -4.07 -31.24 4.89
C ALA A 260 -4.75 -30.71 3.61
N TRP A 261 -4.76 -29.39 3.42
CA TRP A 261 -5.29 -28.77 2.20
C TRP A 261 -4.53 -29.23 0.95
N LEU A 262 -3.20 -29.31 1.04
CA LEU A 262 -2.34 -29.75 -0.06
C LEU A 262 -2.58 -31.21 -0.41
N ALA A 263 -2.71 -32.07 0.59
CA ALA A 263 -3.03 -33.51 0.40
C ALA A 263 -4.38 -33.70 -0.28
N ALA A 264 -5.39 -32.92 0.10
CA ALA A 264 -6.72 -33.00 -0.52
C ALA A 264 -6.69 -32.57 -1.99
N ARG A 265 -5.85 -31.59 -2.37
CA ARG A 265 -5.70 -31.13 -3.77
C ARG A 265 -4.98 -32.16 -4.63
N LYS A 266 -3.93 -32.82 -4.13
CA LYS A 266 -3.18 -33.87 -4.83
C LYS A 266 -4.04 -35.14 -5.15
N THR A 267 -5.13 -35.33 -4.43
CA THR A 267 -6.00 -36.50 -4.64
C THR A 267 -7.08 -36.26 -5.71
N THR A 268 -7.22 -35.00 -6.16
CA THR A 268 -8.31 -34.58 -7.07
C THR A 268 -7.81 -34.38 -8.53
N GLU A 269 -6.51 -34.45 -8.75
CA GLU A 269 -5.85 -34.50 -10.07
C GLU A 269 -5.50 -35.93 -10.47
#